data_caae9488a74c4267d2496490d0dec144
#
_entry.id   caae9488a74c4267d2496490d0dec144
#
_cell.length_a   1.000
_cell.length_b   1.000
_cell.length_c   1.000
_cell.angle_alpha   90.00
_cell.angle_beta   90.00
_cell.angle_gamma   90.00
#
_symmetry.space_group_name_H-M   'P 1'
#
loop_
_entity.id
_entity.type
_entity.pdbx_description
1 polymer ?
#
loop_
_entity_poly.entity_id
_entity_poly.type
_entity_poly.pdbx_seq_one_letter_code
_entity_poly.pdbx_strand_id
1 'polypeptide(L)'
;VGDVGSRRVGNFERSYEVFAGVVPPRIRNQSTPGADEAQRDLLEIACRHHGIGTAADLADYFRIGITEARPRLAELLEAGRLQMAVVDGWSDVAYLHPEAVRPRSVAARALLSPFDPVVWFRPRAERLFGFRYRIEIYVPELKREYGYYVLPFLLGDRLVGRVDLKADRANGRLLARGVFAEEGVDTGGVAFELSIELDRLADFLGLGEVVVGSRGNLAGPLRSVRR
;
A
#
# COMPACT_ATOMS: atom_id res chain seq x y z
N VAL A 1 -24.45 6.63 -25.31
CA VAL A 1 -23.94 5.44 -24.61
C VAL A 1 -24.28 5.65 -23.15
N GLY A 2 -25.18 4.81 -22.59
CA GLY A 2 -25.56 4.94 -21.18
C GLY A 2 -24.42 4.47 -20.29
N ASP A 3 -24.04 5.29 -19.32
CA ASP A 3 -23.06 4.91 -18.32
C ASP A 3 -23.65 3.84 -17.39
N VAL A 4 -22.85 2.83 -17.08
CA VAL A 4 -23.22 1.70 -16.25
C VAL A 4 -22.40 1.72 -14.98
N GLY A 5 -23.06 1.73 -13.83
CA GLY A 5 -22.42 1.53 -12.54
C GLY A 5 -22.44 0.06 -12.13
N SER A 6 -21.57 -0.32 -11.20
CA SER A 6 -21.62 -1.66 -10.60
C SER A 6 -21.61 -1.58 -9.09
N ARG A 7 -22.35 -2.49 -8.44
CA ARG A 7 -22.26 -2.73 -7.00
C ARG A 7 -21.97 -4.19 -6.72
N ARG A 8 -21.37 -4.48 -5.57
CA ARG A 8 -21.18 -5.83 -5.09
C ARG A 8 -22.42 -6.32 -4.36
N VAL A 9 -22.89 -7.49 -4.71
CA VAL A 9 -23.96 -8.22 -4.02
C VAL A 9 -23.38 -9.47 -3.37
N GLY A 10 -24.20 -10.35 -2.81
CA GLY A 10 -23.76 -11.56 -2.12
C GLY A 10 -22.66 -12.31 -2.90
N ASN A 11 -21.73 -12.93 -2.18
CA ASN A 11 -20.55 -13.64 -2.73
C ASN A 11 -19.64 -12.80 -3.64
N PHE A 12 -19.60 -11.48 -3.45
CA PHE A 12 -18.82 -10.56 -4.29
C PHE A 12 -19.20 -10.53 -5.78
N GLU A 13 -20.36 -11.06 -6.14
CA GLU A 13 -20.88 -10.96 -7.49
C GLU A 13 -21.12 -9.50 -7.88
N ARG A 14 -20.83 -9.15 -9.15
CA ARG A 14 -21.10 -7.81 -9.67
C ARG A 14 -22.51 -7.74 -10.23
N SER A 15 -23.33 -6.87 -9.67
CA SER A 15 -24.59 -6.42 -10.27
C SER A 15 -24.35 -5.09 -10.99
N TYR A 16 -24.88 -4.98 -12.20
CA TYR A 16 -24.74 -3.79 -13.04
C TYR A 16 -26.09 -3.08 -13.13
N GLU A 17 -26.06 -1.78 -12.91
CA GLU A 17 -27.22 -0.90 -13.02
C GLU A 17 -26.88 0.33 -13.87
N VAL A 18 -27.90 1.02 -14.39
CA VAL A 18 -27.66 2.32 -15.03
C VAL A 18 -27.04 3.29 -14.03
N PHE A 19 -26.09 4.10 -14.48
CA PHE A 19 -25.35 5.05 -13.65
C PHE A 19 -26.25 5.88 -12.73
N ALA A 20 -27.42 6.29 -13.24
CA ALA A 20 -28.41 7.04 -12.47
C ALA A 20 -28.97 6.30 -11.24
N GLY A 21 -28.97 4.98 -11.21
CA GLY A 21 -29.41 4.18 -10.07
C GLY A 21 -28.32 3.95 -9.02
N VAL A 22 -27.05 4.08 -9.42
CA VAL A 22 -25.89 3.81 -8.54
C VAL A 22 -25.33 5.08 -7.91
N VAL A 23 -25.29 6.19 -8.67
CA VAL A 23 -24.69 7.45 -8.23
C VAL A 23 -25.78 8.41 -7.72
N PRO A 24 -25.65 8.89 -6.47
CA PRO A 24 -26.62 9.81 -5.89
C PRO A 24 -26.79 11.09 -6.72
N PRO A 25 -28.02 11.67 -6.81
CA PRO A 25 -28.30 12.88 -7.59
C PRO A 25 -27.37 14.05 -7.28
N ARG A 26 -26.98 14.23 -6.02
CA ARG A 26 -26.06 15.28 -5.56
C ARG A 26 -24.68 15.20 -6.24
N ILE A 27 -24.23 14.01 -6.63
CA ILE A 27 -22.97 13.80 -7.34
C ILE A 27 -23.19 13.94 -8.84
N ARG A 28 -24.26 13.37 -9.38
CA ARG A 28 -24.58 13.44 -10.82
C ARG A 28 -24.80 14.86 -11.33
N ASN A 29 -25.32 15.73 -10.48
CA ASN A 29 -25.62 17.12 -10.83
C ASN A 29 -24.42 18.07 -10.67
N GLN A 30 -23.27 17.57 -10.22
CA GLN A 30 -22.03 18.36 -10.21
C GLN A 30 -21.49 18.51 -11.64
N SER A 31 -20.90 19.65 -11.92
CA SER A 31 -20.16 19.85 -13.19
C SER A 31 -18.99 18.90 -13.24
N THR A 32 -18.83 18.19 -14.35
CA THR A 32 -17.67 17.35 -14.58
C THR A 32 -16.50 18.23 -15.03
N PRO A 33 -15.35 18.21 -14.35
CA PRO A 33 -14.18 18.95 -14.77
C PRO A 33 -13.68 18.45 -16.13
N GLY A 34 -13.03 19.32 -16.90
CA GLY A 34 -12.29 18.88 -18.09
C GLY A 34 -11.17 17.89 -17.76
N ALA A 35 -10.73 17.10 -18.74
CA ALA A 35 -9.73 16.05 -18.51
C ALA A 35 -8.43 16.61 -17.89
N ASP A 36 -7.95 17.74 -18.38
CA ASP A 36 -6.74 18.39 -17.87
C ASP A 36 -6.89 18.90 -16.44
N GLU A 37 -8.05 19.47 -16.11
CA GLU A 37 -8.39 19.91 -14.75
C GLU A 37 -8.47 18.72 -13.80
N ALA A 38 -9.16 17.64 -14.18
CA ALA A 38 -9.27 16.43 -13.40
C ALA A 38 -7.88 15.81 -13.15
N GLN A 39 -6.99 15.79 -14.15
CA GLN A 39 -5.63 15.29 -13.99
C GLN A 39 -4.80 16.15 -13.02
N ARG A 40 -4.92 17.49 -13.09
CA ARG A 40 -4.27 18.38 -12.11
C ARG A 40 -4.72 18.07 -10.69
N ASP A 41 -6.03 17.98 -10.47
CA ASP A 41 -6.56 17.72 -9.14
C ASP A 41 -6.13 16.35 -8.60
N LEU A 42 -6.14 15.32 -9.44
CA LEU A 42 -5.68 13.99 -9.06
C LEU A 42 -4.18 13.97 -8.72
N LEU A 43 -3.34 14.67 -9.49
CA LEU A 43 -1.90 14.77 -9.21
C LEU A 43 -1.59 15.55 -7.94
N GLU A 44 -2.34 16.61 -7.64
CA GLU A 44 -2.21 17.33 -6.38
C GLU A 44 -2.64 16.46 -5.20
N ILE A 45 -3.77 15.74 -5.32
CA ILE A 45 -4.22 14.76 -4.32
C ILE A 45 -3.14 13.68 -4.10
N ALA A 46 -2.54 13.16 -5.17
CA ALA A 46 -1.45 12.19 -5.07
C ALA A 46 -0.25 12.77 -4.32
N CYS A 47 0.14 14.00 -4.63
CA CYS A 47 1.24 14.69 -3.95
C CYS A 47 0.92 14.95 -2.47
N ARG A 48 -0.30 15.34 -2.14
CA ARG A 48 -0.75 15.54 -0.76
C ARG A 48 -0.68 14.25 0.05
N HIS A 49 -1.09 13.10 -0.53
CA HIS A 49 -1.04 11.80 0.13
C HIS A 49 0.39 11.27 0.29
N HIS A 50 1.27 11.53 -0.66
CA HIS A 50 2.67 11.16 -0.55
C HIS A 50 3.50 12.13 0.30
N GLY A 51 3.03 13.38 0.45
CA GLY A 51 3.81 14.49 0.98
C GLY A 51 4.86 14.98 -0.02
N ILE A 52 5.71 14.08 -0.51
CA ILE A 52 6.74 14.28 -1.52
C ILE A 52 6.84 13.07 -2.45
N GLY A 53 7.06 13.30 -3.73
CA GLY A 53 7.23 12.22 -4.71
C GLY A 53 7.79 12.71 -6.04
N THR A 54 8.33 11.80 -6.85
CA THR A 54 8.73 12.09 -8.23
C THR A 54 7.50 12.18 -9.14
N ALA A 55 7.66 12.68 -10.35
CA ALA A 55 6.58 12.68 -11.35
C ALA A 55 5.99 11.26 -11.56
N ALA A 56 6.84 10.24 -11.56
CA ALA A 56 6.42 8.85 -11.73
C ALA A 56 5.60 8.35 -10.53
N ASP A 57 5.97 8.73 -9.30
CA ASP A 57 5.23 8.38 -8.08
C ASP A 57 3.82 8.95 -8.11
N LEU A 58 3.70 10.24 -8.47
CA LEU A 58 2.42 10.95 -8.49
C LEU A 58 1.51 10.44 -9.62
N ALA A 59 2.08 10.20 -10.79
CA ALA A 59 1.36 9.66 -11.95
C ALA A 59 0.83 8.24 -11.67
N ASP A 60 1.65 7.37 -11.06
CA ASP A 60 1.25 5.99 -10.74
C ASP A 60 0.11 5.93 -9.74
N TYR A 61 -0.01 6.89 -8.83
CA TYR A 61 -1.03 6.88 -7.78
C TYR A 61 -2.45 6.71 -8.33
N PHE A 62 -2.79 7.44 -9.40
CA PHE A 62 -4.07 7.34 -10.10
C PHE A 62 -3.96 6.73 -11.50
N ARG A 63 -2.83 6.09 -11.83
CA ARG A 63 -2.58 5.45 -13.12
C ARG A 63 -2.66 6.42 -14.32
N ILE A 64 -2.24 7.66 -14.11
CA ILE A 64 -2.10 8.66 -15.17
C ILE A 64 -0.81 8.36 -15.94
N GLY A 65 -0.86 8.43 -17.28
CA GLY A 65 0.34 8.29 -18.10
C GLY A 65 1.37 9.37 -17.81
N ILE A 66 2.65 9.03 -17.72
CA ILE A 66 3.71 9.98 -17.36
C ILE A 66 3.81 11.15 -18.35
N THR A 67 3.53 10.93 -19.62
CA THR A 67 3.48 11.94 -20.68
C THR A 67 2.35 12.95 -20.48
N GLU A 68 1.23 12.50 -19.91
CA GLU A 68 0.09 13.36 -19.57
C GLU A 68 0.30 14.07 -18.23
N ALA A 69 0.93 13.39 -17.26
CA ALA A 69 1.18 13.95 -15.95
C ALA A 69 2.19 15.10 -15.95
N ARG A 70 3.26 15.03 -16.75
CA ARG A 70 4.33 16.05 -16.78
C ARG A 70 3.85 17.48 -17.07
N PRO A 71 3.04 17.75 -18.11
CA PRO A 71 2.49 19.09 -18.34
C PRO A 71 1.62 19.57 -17.18
N ARG A 72 0.80 18.70 -16.63
CA ARG A 72 -0.08 19.04 -15.49
C ARG A 72 0.71 19.37 -14.23
N LEU A 73 1.81 18.66 -13.97
CA LEU A 73 2.72 18.97 -12.86
C LEU A 73 3.41 20.32 -13.04
N ALA A 74 3.80 20.69 -14.28
CA ALA A 74 4.35 22.02 -14.58
C ALA A 74 3.32 23.11 -14.29
N GLU A 75 2.08 22.94 -14.72
CA GLU A 75 0.98 23.87 -14.44
C GLU A 75 0.71 24.04 -12.94
N LEU A 76 0.79 22.93 -12.16
CA LEU A 76 0.64 22.96 -10.70
C LEU A 76 1.79 23.72 -10.02
N LEU A 77 3.02 23.61 -10.53
CA LEU A 77 4.17 24.40 -10.06
C LEU A 77 3.98 25.89 -10.35
N GLU A 78 3.59 26.24 -11.59
CA GLU A 78 3.35 27.63 -12.00
C GLU A 78 2.22 28.27 -11.16
N ALA A 79 1.19 27.50 -10.84
CA ALA A 79 0.08 27.92 -9.98
C ALA A 79 0.44 27.96 -8.48
N GLY A 80 1.65 27.56 -8.08
CA GLY A 80 2.09 27.50 -6.69
C GLY A 80 1.40 26.42 -5.85
N ARG A 81 0.65 25.49 -6.48
CA ARG A 81 -0.04 24.38 -5.81
C ARG A 81 0.94 23.28 -5.38
N LEU A 82 2.08 23.15 -6.05
CA LEU A 82 3.20 22.27 -5.69
C LEU A 82 4.50 23.05 -5.67
N GLN A 83 5.51 22.48 -5.03
CA GLN A 83 6.87 23.02 -4.96
C GLN A 83 7.86 22.00 -5.51
N MET A 84 8.92 22.47 -6.17
CA MET A 84 10.05 21.61 -6.53
C MET A 84 10.91 21.33 -5.29
N ALA A 85 11.41 20.10 -5.19
CA ALA A 85 12.35 19.71 -4.16
C ALA A 85 13.44 18.79 -4.72
N VAL A 86 14.62 18.85 -4.12
CA VAL A 86 15.71 17.90 -4.34
C VAL A 86 15.83 17.06 -3.09
N VAL A 87 15.88 15.74 -3.26
CA VAL A 87 16.05 14.78 -2.16
C VAL A 87 17.38 14.07 -2.34
N ASP A 88 18.20 14.08 -1.33
CA ASP A 88 19.49 13.42 -1.37
C ASP A 88 19.35 11.94 -1.71
N GLY A 89 20.16 11.47 -2.66
CA GLY A 89 20.12 10.10 -3.15
C GLY A 89 19.02 9.79 -4.18
N TRP A 90 18.15 10.76 -4.56
CA TRP A 90 17.23 10.58 -5.67
C TRP A 90 17.79 11.13 -6.98
N SER A 91 17.62 10.36 -8.06
CA SER A 91 18.04 10.80 -9.41
C SER A 91 17.08 11.82 -10.02
N ASP A 92 15.81 11.76 -9.62
CA ASP A 92 14.76 12.59 -10.18
C ASP A 92 14.37 13.73 -9.25
N VAL A 93 13.96 14.85 -9.84
CA VAL A 93 13.36 15.96 -9.12
C VAL A 93 12.06 15.50 -8.46
N ALA A 94 11.85 15.94 -7.24
CA ALA A 94 10.64 15.66 -6.47
C ALA A 94 9.68 16.86 -6.47
N TYR A 95 8.41 16.55 -6.30
CA TYR A 95 7.32 17.50 -6.07
C TYR A 95 6.88 17.38 -4.61
N LEU A 96 6.86 18.50 -3.92
CA LEU A 96 6.49 18.62 -2.52
C LEU A 96 5.13 19.30 -2.42
N HIS A 97 4.21 18.71 -1.66
CA HIS A 97 2.97 19.39 -1.32
C HIS A 97 3.24 20.48 -0.26
N PRO A 98 2.70 21.70 -0.39
CA PRO A 98 2.94 22.79 0.58
C PRO A 98 2.53 22.42 2.02
N GLU A 99 1.47 21.61 2.16
CA GLU A 99 0.97 21.13 3.46
C GLU A 99 1.62 19.82 3.93
N ALA A 100 2.72 19.37 3.30
CA ALA A 100 3.37 18.13 3.67
C ALA A 100 3.87 18.16 5.12
N VAL A 101 3.41 17.20 5.92
CA VAL A 101 3.86 17.03 7.29
C VAL A 101 5.26 16.40 7.29
N ARG A 102 6.17 16.96 8.10
CA ARG A 102 7.55 16.46 8.27
C ARG A 102 7.72 15.99 9.72
N PRO A 103 7.27 14.77 10.06
CA PRO A 103 7.41 14.26 11.42
C PRO A 103 8.87 14.02 11.75
N ARG A 104 9.27 14.26 13.02
CA ARG A 104 10.61 13.92 13.51
C ARG A 104 10.79 12.43 13.74
N SER A 105 9.70 11.72 13.99
CA SER A 105 9.65 10.26 14.19
C SER A 105 8.32 9.73 13.70
N VAL A 106 8.31 8.48 13.28
CA VAL A 106 7.12 7.75 12.87
C VAL A 106 6.95 6.56 13.80
N ALA A 107 5.84 6.50 14.52
CA ALA A 107 5.50 5.40 15.43
C ALA A 107 4.50 4.44 14.76
N ALA A 108 4.78 4.01 13.54
CA ALA A 108 3.93 3.08 12.81
C ALA A 108 4.24 1.63 13.19
N ARG A 109 3.19 0.80 13.26
CA ARG A 109 3.26 -0.65 13.30
C ARG A 109 2.08 -1.19 12.51
N ALA A 110 2.35 -1.80 11.36
CA ALA A 110 1.30 -2.29 10.48
C ALA A 110 1.76 -3.40 9.54
N LEU A 111 0.89 -4.37 9.31
CA LEU A 111 0.98 -5.28 8.17
C LEU A 111 0.29 -4.63 6.98
N LEU A 112 1.07 -4.31 5.93
CA LEU A 112 0.57 -3.61 4.77
C LEU A 112 -0.04 -4.57 3.76
N SER A 113 -1.18 -4.19 3.18
CA SER A 113 -1.73 -4.91 2.03
C SER A 113 -0.76 -4.80 0.84
N PRO A 114 -0.68 -5.82 -0.03
CA PRO A 114 0.05 -5.71 -1.30
C PRO A 114 -0.43 -4.56 -2.20
N PHE A 115 -1.63 -4.06 -1.95
CA PHE A 115 -2.26 -2.94 -2.68
C PHE A 115 -2.16 -1.60 -1.93
N ASP A 116 -1.39 -1.56 -0.83
CA ASP A 116 -1.17 -0.33 -0.07
C ASP A 116 -0.31 0.65 -0.88
N PRO A 117 -0.66 1.96 -0.92
CA PRO A 117 0.11 2.99 -1.61
C PRO A 117 1.58 3.05 -1.24
N VAL A 118 1.97 2.64 -0.04
CA VAL A 118 3.37 2.60 0.41
C VAL A 118 4.19 1.61 -0.41
N VAL A 119 3.61 0.48 -0.82
CA VAL A 119 4.37 -0.64 -1.42
C VAL A 119 3.95 -1.02 -2.84
N TRP A 120 2.78 -0.61 -3.34
CA TRP A 120 2.31 -1.08 -4.65
C TRP A 120 3.20 -0.62 -5.81
N PHE A 121 3.76 0.62 -5.73
CA PHE A 121 4.66 1.13 -6.75
C PHE A 121 6.10 0.75 -6.40
N ARG A 122 6.58 -0.32 -7.01
CA ARG A 122 7.87 -0.96 -6.68
C ARG A 122 9.06 -0.02 -6.74
N PRO A 123 9.23 0.83 -7.80
CA PRO A 123 10.37 1.74 -7.86
C PRO A 123 10.42 2.69 -6.66
N ARG A 124 9.24 3.14 -6.17
CA ARG A 124 9.15 3.98 -4.99
C ARG A 124 9.48 3.21 -3.72
N ALA A 125 8.93 2.01 -3.54
CA ALA A 125 9.20 1.17 -2.37
C ALA A 125 10.69 0.81 -2.26
N GLU A 126 11.34 0.48 -3.39
CA GLU A 126 12.78 0.19 -3.44
C GLU A 126 13.61 1.46 -3.14
N ARG A 127 13.25 2.63 -3.70
CA ARG A 127 13.95 3.90 -3.47
C ARG A 127 13.84 4.39 -2.03
N LEU A 128 12.65 4.27 -1.40
CA LEU A 128 12.41 4.79 -0.04
C LEU A 128 12.93 3.85 1.05
N PHE A 129 12.79 2.54 0.85
CA PHE A 129 12.98 1.56 1.91
C PHE A 129 14.04 0.50 1.58
N GLY A 130 14.63 0.51 0.38
CA GLY A 130 15.47 -0.59 -0.10
C GLY A 130 14.69 -1.92 -0.24
N PHE A 131 13.36 -1.84 -0.24
CA PHE A 131 12.49 -3.00 -0.11
C PHE A 131 11.99 -3.48 -1.48
N ARG A 132 12.54 -4.58 -1.96
CA ARG A 132 12.10 -5.25 -3.20
C ARG A 132 10.87 -6.09 -2.90
N TYR A 133 9.73 -5.66 -3.42
CA TYR A 133 8.46 -6.32 -3.16
C TYR A 133 7.75 -6.74 -4.44
N ARG A 134 7.23 -7.98 -4.43
CA ARG A 134 6.36 -8.51 -5.49
C ARG A 134 5.36 -9.48 -4.87
N ILE A 135 4.08 -9.28 -5.16
CA ILE A 135 3.05 -10.27 -4.80
C ILE A 135 3.21 -11.51 -5.70
N GLU A 136 3.17 -12.71 -5.11
CA GLU A 136 3.46 -13.97 -5.80
C GLU A 136 2.21 -14.85 -6.02
N ILE A 137 1.00 -14.28 -5.94
CA ILE A 137 -0.26 -15.01 -6.10
C ILE A 137 -0.39 -15.70 -7.47
N TYR A 138 0.24 -15.15 -8.51
CA TYR A 138 0.28 -15.72 -9.86
C TYR A 138 1.53 -16.55 -10.14
N VAL A 139 2.44 -16.68 -9.18
CA VAL A 139 3.65 -17.50 -9.29
C VAL A 139 3.32 -18.93 -8.87
N PRO A 140 3.71 -19.97 -9.64
CA PRO A 140 3.57 -21.35 -9.21
C PRO A 140 4.20 -21.60 -7.84
N GLU A 141 3.58 -22.41 -7.00
CA GLU A 141 3.95 -22.59 -5.59
C GLU A 141 5.44 -22.89 -5.39
N LEU A 142 6.00 -23.80 -6.18
CA LEU A 142 7.40 -24.20 -6.12
C LEU A 142 8.41 -23.10 -6.49
N LYS A 143 7.93 -22.01 -7.12
CA LYS A 143 8.77 -20.87 -7.54
C LYS A 143 8.59 -19.65 -6.67
N ARG A 144 7.75 -19.73 -5.61
CA ARG A 144 7.53 -18.63 -4.68
C ARG A 144 8.68 -18.51 -3.71
N GLU A 145 9.24 -17.32 -3.64
CA GLU A 145 10.32 -16.99 -2.72
C GLU A 145 9.81 -16.81 -1.29
N TYR A 146 8.74 -16.04 -1.12
CA TYR A 146 8.21 -15.68 0.21
C TYR A 146 6.86 -16.32 0.52
N GLY A 147 5.99 -16.54 -0.44
CA GLY A 147 4.70 -17.18 -0.20
C GLY A 147 3.61 -16.75 -1.17
N TYR A 148 2.37 -17.06 -0.83
CA TYR A 148 1.21 -16.77 -1.69
C TYR A 148 0.69 -15.34 -1.50
N TYR A 149 0.37 -14.98 -0.25
CA TYR A 149 -0.18 -13.67 0.09
C TYR A 149 0.67 -13.02 1.18
N VAL A 150 1.75 -12.44 0.73
CA VAL A 150 2.79 -11.90 1.59
C VAL A 150 2.52 -10.43 1.90
N LEU A 151 2.45 -10.09 3.18
CA LEU A 151 2.26 -8.73 3.67
C LEU A 151 3.60 -8.17 4.17
N PRO A 152 4.05 -7.01 3.67
CA PRO A 152 5.15 -6.28 4.26
C PRO A 152 4.82 -5.82 5.69
N PHE A 153 5.80 -5.87 6.59
CA PHE A 153 5.67 -5.39 7.96
C PHE A 153 6.41 -4.05 8.12
N LEU A 154 5.62 -3.00 8.35
CA LEU A 154 6.10 -1.65 8.64
C LEU A 154 6.26 -1.49 10.15
N LEU A 155 7.47 -1.07 10.58
CA LEU A 155 7.75 -0.72 11.96
C LEU A 155 8.56 0.59 12.00
N GLY A 156 7.98 1.61 12.64
CA GLY A 156 8.50 2.96 12.53
C GLY A 156 8.43 3.46 11.09
N ASP A 157 9.55 3.87 10.57
CA ASP A 157 9.72 4.36 9.19
C ASP A 157 10.39 3.32 8.25
N ARG A 158 10.45 2.03 8.65
CA ARG A 158 11.13 0.96 7.92
C ARG A 158 10.22 -0.22 7.62
N LEU A 159 10.39 -0.82 6.45
CA LEU A 159 9.85 -2.13 6.13
C LEU A 159 10.86 -3.19 6.65
N VAL A 160 10.54 -3.80 7.78
CA VAL A 160 11.47 -4.65 8.55
C VAL A 160 11.28 -6.14 8.33
N GLY A 161 10.24 -6.52 7.60
CA GLY A 161 9.97 -7.94 7.35
C GLY A 161 8.78 -8.15 6.43
N ARG A 162 8.46 -9.41 6.21
CA ARG A 162 7.33 -9.87 5.40
C ARG A 162 6.76 -11.18 5.91
N VAL A 163 5.44 -11.33 5.81
CA VAL A 163 4.71 -12.48 6.36
C VAL A 163 3.72 -13.03 5.34
N ASP A 164 3.84 -14.31 5.00
CA ASP A 164 2.82 -15.03 4.21
C ASP A 164 1.69 -15.47 5.14
N LEU A 165 0.53 -14.86 4.99
CA LEU A 165 -0.63 -15.08 5.85
C LEU A 165 -1.76 -15.84 5.14
N LYS A 166 -2.44 -16.69 5.92
CA LYS A 166 -3.68 -17.33 5.49
C LYS A 166 -4.68 -17.37 6.65
N ALA A 167 -5.88 -16.85 6.42
CA ALA A 167 -7.00 -17.04 7.34
C ALA A 167 -7.59 -18.44 7.13
N ASP A 168 -7.41 -19.32 8.11
CA ASP A 168 -8.06 -20.64 8.20
C ASP A 168 -9.35 -20.50 9.00
N ARG A 169 -10.38 -20.01 8.34
CA ARG A 169 -11.67 -19.70 8.96
C ARG A 169 -12.39 -20.93 9.48
N ALA A 170 -12.16 -22.10 8.86
CA ALA A 170 -12.77 -23.37 9.30
C ALA A 170 -12.29 -23.78 10.69
N ASN A 171 -11.03 -23.46 11.02
CA ASN A 171 -10.41 -23.79 12.30
C ASN A 171 -10.22 -22.58 13.22
N GLY A 172 -10.73 -21.40 12.84
CA GLY A 172 -10.60 -20.17 13.63
C GLY A 172 -9.17 -19.67 13.79
N ARG A 173 -8.28 -19.88 12.81
CA ARG A 173 -6.84 -19.64 12.93
C ARG A 173 -6.31 -18.65 11.89
N LEU A 174 -5.36 -17.81 12.30
CA LEU A 174 -4.50 -17.04 11.41
C LEU A 174 -3.16 -17.76 11.26
N LEU A 175 -2.87 -18.26 10.06
CA LEU A 175 -1.65 -19.02 9.78
C LEU A 175 -0.58 -18.07 9.24
N ALA A 176 0.51 -17.85 9.99
CA ALA A 176 1.73 -17.21 9.50
C ALA A 176 2.63 -18.31 8.89
N ARG A 177 2.43 -18.59 7.59
CA ARG A 177 3.02 -19.74 6.87
C ARG A 177 4.51 -19.54 6.59
N GLY A 178 4.94 -18.30 6.39
CA GLY A 178 6.32 -17.90 6.20
C GLY A 178 6.55 -16.54 6.84
N VAL A 179 7.64 -16.38 7.59
CA VAL A 179 7.95 -15.15 8.33
C VAL A 179 9.42 -14.79 8.13
N PHE A 180 9.66 -13.64 7.52
CA PHE A 180 11.00 -13.24 7.08
C PHE A 180 11.32 -11.84 7.62
N ALA A 181 12.49 -11.68 8.18
CA ALA A 181 13.09 -10.39 8.53
C ALA A 181 13.97 -9.90 7.40
N GLU A 182 13.98 -8.60 7.18
CA GLU A 182 14.95 -7.96 6.28
C GLU A 182 16.35 -7.93 6.92
N GLU A 183 17.38 -7.69 6.11
CA GLU A 183 18.77 -7.63 6.60
C GLU A 183 18.99 -6.48 7.59
N GLY A 184 19.86 -6.71 8.57
CA GLY A 184 20.29 -5.69 9.51
C GLY A 184 19.26 -5.24 10.53
N VAL A 185 18.13 -5.96 10.70
CA VAL A 185 17.15 -5.67 11.73
C VAL A 185 17.38 -6.49 13.00
N ASP A 186 16.95 -5.94 14.15
CA ASP A 186 16.85 -6.70 15.39
C ASP A 186 15.69 -7.69 15.30
N THR A 187 15.99 -8.96 15.05
CA THR A 187 14.99 -10.01 14.88
C THR A 187 14.17 -10.27 16.15
N GLY A 188 14.72 -10.04 17.34
CA GLY A 188 13.99 -10.18 18.61
C GLY A 188 12.93 -9.10 18.79
N GLY A 189 13.32 -7.84 18.61
CA GLY A 189 12.40 -6.72 18.66
C GLY A 189 11.34 -6.76 17.57
N VAL A 190 11.74 -7.09 16.33
CA VAL A 190 10.80 -7.24 15.21
C VAL A 190 9.81 -8.38 15.46
N ALA A 191 10.25 -9.52 16.02
CA ALA A 191 9.37 -10.64 16.34
C ALA A 191 8.34 -10.24 17.42
N PHE A 192 8.77 -9.50 18.44
CA PHE A 192 7.87 -9.02 19.49
C PHE A 192 6.77 -8.10 18.92
N GLU A 193 7.16 -7.08 18.16
CA GLU A 193 6.22 -6.13 17.56
C GLU A 193 5.29 -6.79 16.52
N LEU A 194 5.83 -7.72 15.74
CA LEU A 194 5.03 -8.51 14.79
C LEU A 194 4.02 -9.41 15.50
N SER A 195 4.38 -10.00 16.65
CA SER A 195 3.45 -10.81 17.45
C SER A 195 2.20 -10.02 17.83
N ILE A 196 2.39 -8.77 18.30
CA ILE A 196 1.28 -7.89 18.68
C ILE A 196 0.40 -7.55 17.45
N GLU A 197 1.03 -7.30 16.31
CA GLU A 197 0.28 -6.94 15.09
C GLU A 197 -0.48 -8.13 14.50
N LEU A 198 0.05 -9.34 14.63
CA LEU A 198 -0.64 -10.57 14.24
C LEU A 198 -1.86 -10.85 15.12
N ASP A 199 -1.78 -10.60 16.43
CA ASP A 199 -2.92 -10.74 17.34
C ASP A 199 -4.02 -9.72 16.98
N ARG A 200 -3.66 -8.46 16.74
CA ARG A 200 -4.62 -7.44 16.28
C ARG A 200 -5.30 -7.82 14.96
N LEU A 201 -4.53 -8.39 14.01
CA LEU A 201 -5.10 -8.85 12.76
C LEU A 201 -6.00 -10.06 12.94
N ALA A 202 -5.64 -11.02 13.82
CA ALA A 202 -6.48 -12.17 14.15
C ALA A 202 -7.81 -11.71 14.76
N ASP A 203 -7.77 -10.81 15.74
CA ASP A 203 -8.96 -10.22 16.38
C ASP A 203 -9.86 -9.52 15.34
N PHE A 204 -9.26 -8.68 14.47
CA PHE A 204 -9.98 -8.00 13.40
C PHE A 204 -10.69 -8.98 12.44
N LEU A 205 -10.07 -10.14 12.19
CA LEU A 205 -10.62 -11.18 11.31
C LEU A 205 -11.60 -12.14 12.06
N GLY A 206 -11.78 -11.99 13.37
CA GLY A 206 -12.58 -12.89 14.21
C GLY A 206 -11.96 -14.28 14.34
N LEU A 207 -10.63 -14.36 14.39
CA LEU A 207 -9.86 -15.61 14.54
C LEU A 207 -9.28 -15.70 15.95
N GLY A 208 -9.36 -16.87 16.57
CA GLY A 208 -8.99 -17.07 17.98
C GLY A 208 -7.53 -17.44 18.22
N GLU A 209 -6.78 -17.81 17.17
CA GLU A 209 -5.40 -18.32 17.35
C GLU A 209 -4.50 -17.86 16.19
N VAL A 210 -3.27 -17.49 16.51
CA VAL A 210 -2.19 -17.28 15.53
C VAL A 210 -1.23 -18.46 15.57
N VAL A 211 -1.12 -19.17 14.45
CA VAL A 211 -0.20 -20.31 14.30
C VAL A 211 0.99 -19.92 13.43
N VAL A 212 2.19 -20.08 13.96
CA VAL A 212 3.44 -19.72 13.27
C VAL A 212 4.11 -20.96 12.68
N GLY A 213 4.25 -20.99 11.36
CA GLY A 213 4.98 -22.02 10.61
C GLY A 213 6.49 -22.03 10.89
N SER A 214 7.21 -22.87 10.17
CA SER A 214 8.66 -23.01 10.33
C SER A 214 9.49 -22.25 9.29
N ARG A 215 8.86 -21.74 8.23
CA ARG A 215 9.54 -21.12 7.08
C ARG A 215 9.94 -19.68 7.38
N GLY A 216 11.19 -19.31 7.04
CA GLY A 216 11.76 -17.98 7.15
C GLY A 216 12.61 -17.77 8.41
N ASN A 217 13.53 -16.82 8.30
CA ASN A 217 14.53 -16.51 9.34
C ASN A 217 13.93 -15.89 10.61
N LEU A 218 12.70 -15.33 10.54
CA LEU A 218 12.02 -14.73 11.68
C LEU A 218 11.03 -15.73 12.36
N ALA A 219 10.77 -16.91 11.77
CA ALA A 219 9.81 -17.87 12.30
C ALA A 219 10.20 -18.43 13.67
N GLY A 220 11.49 -18.70 13.90
CA GLY A 220 12.04 -19.15 15.20
C GLY A 220 11.84 -18.10 16.30
N PRO A 221 12.38 -16.88 16.14
CA PRO A 221 12.18 -15.77 17.07
C PRO A 221 10.71 -15.51 17.38
N LEU A 222 9.84 -15.48 16.36
CA LEU A 222 8.41 -15.23 16.55
C LEU A 222 7.73 -16.34 17.39
N ARG A 223 8.05 -17.61 17.17
CA ARG A 223 7.54 -18.70 18.02
C ARG A 223 8.03 -18.59 19.46
N SER A 224 9.26 -18.10 19.69
CA SER A 224 9.81 -17.95 21.04
C SER A 224 9.10 -16.85 21.84
N VAL A 225 8.71 -15.77 21.19
CA VAL A 225 7.96 -14.66 21.81
C VAL A 225 6.51 -15.05 22.13
N ARG A 226 5.95 -16.01 21.42
CA ARG A 226 4.55 -16.44 21.55
C ARG A 226 4.34 -17.68 22.47
N ARG A 227 5.38 -18.17 23.11
CA ARG A 227 5.32 -19.22 24.15
C ARG A 227 4.97 -18.63 25.51
#